data_b4e237d617b4449de1d4a71deadabf4f
#
_entry.id   b4e237d617b4449de1d4a71deadabf4f
#
_cell.length_a   1.000
_cell.length_b   1.000
_cell.length_c   1.000
_cell.angle_alpha   90.00
_cell.angle_beta   90.00
_cell.angle_gamma   90.00
#
_symmetry.space_group_name_H-M   'P 1'
#
loop_
_entity.id
_entity.type
_entity.pdbx_description
1 polymer ?
#
loop_
_entity_poly.entity_id
_entity_poly.type
_entity_poly.pdbx_seq_one_letter_code
_entity_poly.pdbx_strand_id
1 'polypeptide(L)'
;TPFDTPYENDDETICNGLYNLFEEYGKTIDEKSSPLSILLTHAPPYNTNADTIEGGAHVGSEAIEKIIKEFQPTVNICGHIHEAVSMDNIGATIIVNPGMLEENHAILLEVDEKSNLDVSIIDL
;
A
#
# COMPACT_ATOMS: atom_id res chain seq x y z
N THR A 1 -7.80 -12.12 -5.34
CA THR A 1 -8.64 -10.98 -5.63
C THR A 1 -9.82 -11.35 -6.51
N PRO A 2 -10.86 -10.51 -6.64
CA PRO A 2 -12.17 -10.94 -7.16
C PRO A 2 -12.31 -11.00 -8.69
N PHE A 3 -11.25 -10.75 -9.46
CA PHE A 3 -11.35 -10.61 -10.91
C PHE A 3 -10.93 -11.86 -11.71
N ASP A 4 -10.43 -12.90 -11.01
CA ASP A 4 -10.05 -14.20 -11.59
C ASP A 4 -9.14 -14.06 -12.83
N THR A 5 -8.15 -13.18 -12.72
CA THR A 5 -7.16 -12.94 -13.78
C THR A 5 -5.94 -13.85 -13.64
N PRO A 6 -5.15 -14.09 -14.71
CA PRO A 6 -3.91 -14.85 -14.61
C PRO A 6 -2.97 -14.25 -13.53
N TYR A 7 -2.34 -15.13 -12.74
CA TYR A 7 -1.43 -14.78 -11.64
C TYR A 7 -2.10 -14.06 -10.46
N GLU A 8 -3.42 -14.01 -10.42
CA GLU A 8 -4.15 -13.48 -9.28
C GLU A 8 -4.14 -14.49 -8.14
N ASN A 9 -3.89 -14.01 -6.93
CA ASN A 9 -3.94 -14.82 -5.71
C ASN A 9 -5.14 -14.42 -4.86
N ASP A 10 -5.67 -15.37 -4.09
CA ASP A 10 -6.69 -15.07 -3.11
C ASP A 10 -6.10 -14.33 -1.89
N ASP A 11 -6.97 -13.75 -1.08
CA ASP A 11 -6.56 -12.98 0.10
C ASP A 11 -5.80 -13.82 1.13
N GLU A 12 -6.11 -15.10 1.28
CA GLU A 12 -5.39 -15.98 2.20
C GLU A 12 -3.94 -16.17 1.77
N THR A 13 -3.71 -16.43 0.48
CA THR A 13 -2.37 -16.58 -0.09
C THR A 13 -1.57 -15.29 0.03
N ILE A 14 -2.20 -14.14 -0.26
CA ILE A 14 -1.57 -12.83 -0.12
C ILE A 14 -1.21 -12.56 1.34
N CYS A 15 -2.12 -12.82 2.26
CA CYS A 15 -1.91 -12.62 3.70
C CYS A 15 -0.72 -13.44 4.20
N ASN A 16 -0.68 -14.74 3.88
CA ASN A 16 0.40 -15.63 4.31
C ASN A 16 1.75 -15.22 3.72
N GLY A 17 1.79 -14.85 2.44
CA GLY A 17 3.00 -14.39 1.78
C GLY A 17 3.55 -13.11 2.41
N LEU A 18 2.70 -12.13 2.63
CA LEU A 18 3.09 -10.86 3.26
C LEU A 18 3.48 -11.04 4.73
N TYR A 19 2.76 -11.88 5.46
CA TYR A 19 3.09 -12.18 6.86
C TYR A 19 4.51 -12.77 6.96
N ASN A 20 4.81 -13.77 6.14
CA ASN A 20 6.13 -14.38 6.10
C ASN A 20 7.22 -13.38 5.72
N LEU A 21 6.93 -12.50 4.75
CA LEU A 21 7.87 -11.46 4.32
C LEU A 21 8.20 -10.49 5.46
N PHE A 22 7.20 -10.02 6.19
CA PHE A 22 7.41 -9.11 7.32
C PHE A 22 8.09 -9.80 8.50
N GLU A 23 7.81 -11.07 8.76
CA GLU A 23 8.50 -11.85 9.80
C GLU A 23 9.99 -11.97 9.47
N GLU A 24 10.34 -12.30 8.23
CA GLU A 24 11.75 -12.39 7.80
C GLU A 24 12.44 -11.01 7.84
N TYR A 25 11.74 -9.96 7.40
CA TYR A 25 12.25 -8.60 7.47
C TYR A 25 12.52 -8.18 8.91
N GLY A 26 11.62 -8.48 9.84
CA GLY A 26 11.78 -8.16 11.27
C GLY A 26 13.04 -8.77 11.88
N LYS A 27 13.50 -9.93 11.40
CA LYS A 27 14.73 -10.57 11.85
C LYS A 27 16.00 -9.83 11.42
N THR A 28 15.92 -8.98 10.40
CA THR A 28 17.06 -8.26 9.85
C THR A 28 17.21 -6.85 10.40
N ILE A 29 16.21 -6.36 11.14
CA ILE A 29 16.18 -5.01 11.68
C ILE A 29 16.78 -4.99 13.08
N ASP A 30 17.67 -4.00 13.35
CA ASP A 30 18.10 -3.68 14.70
C ASP A 30 16.94 -3.00 15.44
N GLU A 31 16.60 -3.46 16.64
CA GLU A 31 15.54 -2.87 17.48
C GLU A 31 15.75 -1.37 17.77
N LYS A 32 16.97 -0.88 17.65
CA LYS A 32 17.31 0.53 17.86
C LYS A 32 17.12 1.39 16.61
N SER A 33 16.93 0.77 15.45
CA SER A 33 16.69 1.49 14.21
C SER A 33 15.19 1.57 13.93
N SER A 34 14.76 2.70 13.37
CA SER A 34 13.40 2.88 12.86
C SER A 34 13.48 3.09 11.35
N PRO A 35 13.79 2.03 10.59
CA PRO A 35 13.98 2.18 9.16
C PRO A 35 12.65 2.52 8.47
N LEU A 36 12.74 3.32 7.41
CA LEU A 36 11.60 3.52 6.52
C LEU A 36 11.32 2.22 5.79
N SER A 37 10.07 1.85 5.71
CA SER A 37 9.63 0.66 4.98
C SER A 37 8.55 1.03 3.97
N ILE A 38 8.71 0.55 2.75
CA ILE A 38 7.77 0.77 1.66
C ILE A 38 7.17 -0.58 1.29
N LEU A 39 5.86 -0.70 1.46
CA LEU A 39 5.10 -1.85 0.99
C LEU A 39 4.50 -1.50 -0.37
N LEU A 40 4.95 -2.18 -1.41
CA LEU A 40 4.42 -2.03 -2.76
C LEU A 40 3.46 -3.19 -3.06
N THR A 41 2.20 -2.86 -3.32
CA THR A 41 1.17 -3.85 -3.67
C THR A 41 0.45 -3.42 -4.93
N HIS A 42 -0.02 -4.40 -5.72
CA HIS A 42 -0.86 -4.08 -6.87
C HIS A 42 -2.25 -3.63 -6.39
N ALA A 43 -2.91 -4.45 -5.57
CA ALA A 43 -4.22 -4.13 -5.01
C ALA A 43 -4.10 -3.17 -3.83
N PRO A 44 -5.06 -2.25 -3.66
CA PRO A 44 -5.11 -1.39 -2.47
C PRO A 44 -5.65 -2.16 -1.26
N PRO A 45 -5.38 -1.68 -0.04
CA PRO A 45 -6.01 -2.23 1.16
C PRO A 45 -7.51 -1.89 1.18
N TYR A 46 -8.29 -2.82 1.71
CA TYR A 46 -9.74 -2.68 1.86
C TYR A 46 -10.10 -1.50 2.78
N ASN A 47 -11.23 -0.87 2.50
CA ASN A 47 -11.83 0.19 3.32
C ASN A 47 -10.96 1.45 3.44
N THR A 48 -10.37 1.87 2.33
CA THR A 48 -9.59 3.10 2.22
C THR A 48 -10.12 3.95 1.07
N ASN A 49 -9.64 5.19 0.96
CA ASN A 49 -9.91 6.00 -0.23
C ASN A 49 -9.29 5.38 -1.50
N ALA A 50 -8.22 4.61 -1.33
CA ALA A 50 -7.48 4.00 -2.43
C ALA A 50 -8.22 2.82 -3.09
N ASP A 51 -9.24 2.25 -2.44
CA ASP A 51 -10.01 1.12 -2.96
C ASP A 51 -11.47 1.45 -3.29
N THR A 52 -11.85 2.70 -3.19
CA THR A 52 -13.24 3.13 -3.39
C THR A 52 -13.54 3.32 -4.87
N ILE A 53 -14.54 2.61 -5.38
CA ILE A 53 -15.02 2.76 -6.75
C ILE A 53 -16.22 3.70 -6.81
N GLU A 54 -16.64 4.07 -8.02
CA GLU A 54 -17.86 4.83 -8.24
C GLU A 54 -19.06 4.13 -7.56
N GLY A 55 -19.85 4.90 -6.80
CA GLY A 55 -20.93 4.35 -5.98
C GLY A 55 -20.54 4.10 -4.53
N GLY A 56 -19.26 4.24 -4.17
CA GLY A 56 -18.77 4.17 -2.78
C GLY A 56 -18.41 2.77 -2.30
N ALA A 57 -18.49 1.75 -3.13
CA ALA A 57 -18.10 0.40 -2.74
C ALA A 57 -16.57 0.27 -2.58
N HIS A 58 -16.16 -0.55 -1.64
CA HIS A 58 -14.76 -0.90 -1.40
C HIS A 58 -14.44 -2.25 -2.06
N VAL A 59 -13.38 -2.30 -2.85
CA VAL A 59 -13.00 -3.48 -3.65
C VAL A 59 -11.57 -3.93 -3.39
N GLY A 60 -10.91 -3.37 -2.39
CA GLY A 60 -9.53 -3.69 -2.04
C GLY A 60 -9.37 -5.03 -1.31
N SER A 61 -8.14 -5.32 -0.93
CA SER A 61 -7.77 -6.56 -0.25
C SER A 61 -7.86 -6.42 1.27
N GLU A 62 -8.66 -7.27 1.90
CA GLU A 62 -8.73 -7.38 3.36
C GLU A 62 -7.43 -7.93 3.93
N ALA A 63 -6.72 -8.78 3.18
CA ALA A 63 -5.42 -9.30 3.58
C ALA A 63 -4.38 -8.19 3.70
N ILE A 64 -4.32 -7.30 2.71
CA ILE A 64 -3.39 -6.17 2.72
C ILE A 64 -3.74 -5.20 3.86
N GLU A 65 -5.02 -4.90 4.07
CA GLU A 65 -5.47 -4.08 5.20
C GLU A 65 -4.98 -4.66 6.54
N LYS A 66 -5.19 -5.96 6.75
CA LYS A 66 -4.78 -6.66 7.97
C LYS A 66 -3.26 -6.58 8.19
N ILE A 67 -2.48 -6.84 7.16
CA ILE A 67 -1.01 -6.79 7.23
C ILE A 67 -0.53 -5.38 7.57
N ILE A 68 -1.11 -4.37 6.95
CA ILE A 68 -0.74 -2.97 7.24
C ILE A 68 -1.08 -2.60 8.69
N LYS A 69 -2.24 -3.01 9.18
CA LYS A 69 -2.63 -2.78 10.58
C LYS A 69 -1.67 -3.43 11.56
N GLU A 70 -1.19 -4.62 11.26
CA GLU A 70 -0.31 -5.38 12.15
C GLU A 70 1.13 -4.87 12.12
N PHE A 71 1.71 -4.66 10.94
CA PHE A 71 3.13 -4.35 10.78
C PHE A 71 3.43 -2.86 10.60
N GLN A 72 2.45 -2.04 10.27
CA GLN A 72 2.58 -0.59 10.14
C GLN A 72 3.81 -0.15 9.32
N PRO A 73 3.93 -0.55 8.03
CA PRO A 73 4.98 0.00 7.18
C PRO A 73 4.84 1.52 7.10
N THR A 74 5.89 2.22 6.70
CA THR A 74 5.86 3.68 6.61
C THR A 74 4.86 4.14 5.55
N VAL A 75 4.87 3.50 4.39
CA VAL A 75 3.96 3.80 3.29
C VAL A 75 3.58 2.53 2.53
N ASN A 76 2.33 2.45 2.11
CA ASN A 76 1.86 1.48 1.12
C ASN A 76 1.58 2.20 -0.20
N ILE A 77 2.28 1.81 -1.24
CA ILE A 77 2.03 2.26 -2.60
C ILE A 77 1.22 1.17 -3.29
N CYS A 78 0.04 1.52 -3.78
CA CYS A 78 -0.85 0.60 -4.45
C CYS A 78 -1.42 1.20 -5.74
N GLY A 79 -2.12 0.40 -6.52
CA GLY A 79 -2.72 0.81 -7.78
C GLY A 79 -4.02 0.07 -8.05
N HIS A 80 -4.13 -0.55 -9.21
CA HIS A 80 -5.25 -1.38 -9.67
C HIS A 80 -6.59 -0.63 -9.82
N ILE A 81 -7.02 0.11 -8.82
CA ILE A 81 -8.28 0.87 -8.89
C ILE A 81 -7.96 2.27 -9.43
N HIS A 82 -8.00 2.41 -10.74
CA HIS A 82 -7.54 3.60 -11.46
C HIS A 82 -8.36 4.85 -11.13
N GLU A 83 -9.64 4.69 -10.80
CA GLU A 83 -10.52 5.78 -10.43
C GLU A 83 -10.33 6.27 -8.99
N ALA A 84 -9.58 5.54 -8.16
CA ALA A 84 -9.39 5.84 -6.75
C ALA A 84 -8.06 6.55 -6.46
N VAL A 85 -7.67 7.50 -7.31
CA VAL A 85 -6.48 8.34 -7.09
C VAL A 85 -6.63 9.09 -5.78
N SER A 86 -5.78 8.77 -4.80
CA SER A 86 -5.97 9.31 -3.45
C SER A 86 -4.81 9.01 -2.52
N MET A 87 -4.84 9.68 -1.37
CA MET A 87 -4.02 9.34 -0.21
C MET A 87 -4.94 9.10 0.98
N ASP A 88 -4.55 8.18 1.85
CA ASP A 88 -5.26 7.82 3.07
C ASP A 88 -4.26 7.34 4.12
N ASN A 89 -4.74 6.94 5.27
CA ASN A 89 -3.91 6.39 6.35
C ASN A 89 -4.59 5.17 6.98
N ILE A 90 -3.78 4.18 7.33
CA ILE A 90 -4.16 3.12 8.26
C ILE A 90 -3.19 3.22 9.43
N GLY A 91 -3.66 3.73 10.58
CA GLY A 91 -2.77 4.04 11.69
C GLY A 91 -1.71 5.06 11.27
N ALA A 92 -0.44 4.73 11.43
CA ALA A 92 0.68 5.57 11.01
C ALA A 92 1.12 5.33 9.55
N THR A 93 0.57 4.32 8.87
CA THR A 93 0.92 4.00 7.50
C THR A 93 0.20 4.93 6.52
N ILE A 94 0.94 5.57 5.65
CA ILE A 94 0.39 6.36 4.54
C ILE A 94 0.02 5.41 3.41
N ILE A 95 -1.22 5.50 2.92
CA ILE A 95 -1.70 4.75 1.76
C ILE A 95 -1.76 5.69 0.57
N VAL A 96 -1.17 5.32 -0.55
CA VAL A 96 -1.21 6.17 -1.74
C VAL A 96 -1.49 5.35 -2.99
N ASN A 97 -2.47 5.80 -3.76
CA ASN A 97 -2.81 5.28 -5.08
C ASN A 97 -2.74 6.43 -6.10
N PRO A 98 -1.73 6.46 -6.98
CA PRO A 98 -1.58 7.56 -7.94
C PRO A 98 -2.47 7.42 -9.18
N GLY A 99 -3.16 6.29 -9.36
CA GLY A 99 -3.85 5.96 -10.60
C GLY A 99 -2.87 5.52 -11.69
N MET A 100 -3.17 5.88 -12.94
CA MET A 100 -2.37 5.46 -14.09
C MET A 100 -1.42 6.56 -14.56
N LEU A 101 -0.24 6.15 -15.02
CA LEU A 101 0.71 7.07 -15.64
C LEU A 101 0.13 7.76 -16.90
N GLU A 102 -0.75 7.06 -17.62
CA GLU A 102 -1.44 7.62 -18.80
C GLU A 102 -2.31 8.84 -18.47
N GLU A 103 -2.71 8.98 -17.21
CA GLU A 103 -3.43 10.17 -16.72
C GLU A 103 -2.49 11.23 -16.15
N ASN A 104 -1.19 11.08 -16.38
CA ASN A 104 -0.13 11.99 -15.97
C ASN A 104 0.05 12.13 -14.46
N HIS A 105 -0.24 11.07 -13.69
CA HIS A 105 0.00 11.04 -12.26
C HIS A 105 1.23 10.20 -11.91
N ALA A 106 1.96 10.63 -10.92
CA ALA A 106 3.06 9.88 -10.31
C ALA A 106 3.14 10.18 -8.81
N ILE A 107 3.91 9.37 -8.10
CA ILE A 107 4.17 9.59 -6.68
C ILE A 107 5.57 10.17 -6.52
N LEU A 108 5.69 11.20 -5.71
CA LEU A 108 6.97 11.73 -5.26
C LEU A 108 7.17 11.34 -3.80
N LEU A 109 8.26 10.63 -3.54
CA LEU A 109 8.72 10.30 -2.19
C LEU A 109 9.96 11.13 -1.90
N GLU A 110 9.93 11.89 -0.82
CA GLU A 110 11.07 12.69 -0.38
C GLU A 110 11.46 12.27 1.03
N VAL A 111 12.73 11.93 1.21
CA VAL A 111 13.27 11.52 2.52
C VAL A 111 14.36 12.51 2.90
N ASP A 112 14.24 13.13 4.07
CA ASP A 112 15.25 14.05 4.59
C ASP A 112 16.37 13.32 5.35
N GLU A 113 17.36 14.08 5.81
CA GLU A 113 18.52 13.54 6.55
C GLU A 113 18.13 12.89 7.89
N LYS A 114 16.95 13.21 8.42
CA LYS A 114 16.41 12.65 9.66
C LYS A 114 15.48 11.47 9.43
N SER A 115 15.41 10.98 8.20
CA SER A 115 14.50 9.89 7.78
C SER A 115 13.01 10.26 7.86
N ASN A 116 12.67 11.53 7.77
CA ASN A 116 11.28 11.95 7.60
C ASN A 116 10.87 11.74 6.14
N LEU A 117 9.75 11.08 5.94
CA LEU A 117 9.21 10.80 4.61
C LEU A 117 8.06 11.75 4.31
N ASP A 118 8.14 12.39 3.15
CA ASP A 118 7.04 13.17 2.58
C ASP A 118 6.55 12.47 1.31
N VAL A 119 5.24 12.30 1.20
CA VAL A 119 4.60 11.60 0.09
C VAL A 119 3.60 12.53 -0.57
N SER A 120 3.71 12.67 -1.89
CA SER A 120 2.75 13.46 -2.65
C SER A 120 2.42 12.81 -3.99
N ILE A 121 1.21 13.06 -4.48
CA ILE A 121 0.81 12.72 -5.85
C ILE A 121 1.09 13.96 -6.70
N ILE A 122 1.83 13.80 -7.77
CA ILE A 122 2.21 14.90 -8.66
C ILE A 122 1.60 14.69 -10.03
N ASP A 123 1.30 15.80 -10.70
CA ASP A 123 0.90 15.84 -12.10
C ASP A 123 2.15 16.03 -12.98
N LEU A 124 2.25 15.24 -14.02
CA LEU A 124 3.36 15.30 -14.98
C LEU A 124 3.06 16.20 -16.17
#